data_8599972ad25bf90cc46c7beb95021c29
#
_entry.id   8599972ad25bf90cc46c7beb95021c29
#
_cell.length_a   1.000
_cell.length_b   1.000
_cell.length_c   1.000
_cell.angle_alpha   90.00
_cell.angle_beta   90.00
_cell.angle_gamma   90.00
#
_symmetry.space_group_name_H-M   'P 1'
#
loop_
_entity.id
_entity.type
_entity.pdbx_description
1 polymer ?
#
loop_
_entity_poly.entity_id
_entity_poly.type
_entity_poly.pdbx_seq_one_letter_code
_entity_poly.pdbx_strand_id
1 'polypeptide(L)'
;GIDPDGMTALFYPVDGGEPSRFLTNTVTGDEVRLRKGIYNVVVFNQAAEEYSYLTIEGQDQYSTLRIVMKTTESDWYTPTEGERLIYDPEPLAVATLEGFEVTQEMVRANLKEGKEFSLACRPEKVIFTTHLSLEIKGLHNVRTARGSIKGMADTYWIANSKTGSSIAT
;
A
#
# COMPACT_ATOMS: atom_id res chain seq x y z
N GLY A 1 -1.81 16.97 2.49
CA GLY A 1 -1.33 15.78 3.14
C GLY A 1 -2.43 14.74 3.16
N ILE A 2 -2.07 13.46 3.23
CA ILE A 2 -3.03 12.41 3.58
C ILE A 2 -3.17 12.53 5.10
N ASP A 3 -4.39 12.69 5.56
CA ASP A 3 -4.71 12.62 7.00
C ASP A 3 -5.31 11.21 7.20
N PRO A 4 -4.52 10.23 7.64
CA PRO A 4 -4.99 8.86 7.74
C PRO A 4 -5.89 8.69 8.97
N ASP A 5 -6.98 7.95 8.80
CA ASP A 5 -7.92 7.61 9.88
C ASP A 5 -7.39 6.46 10.76
N GLY A 6 -6.27 5.85 10.37
CA GLY A 6 -5.65 4.75 11.09
C GLY A 6 -4.42 4.20 10.38
N MET A 7 -3.88 3.10 10.88
CA MET A 7 -2.75 2.38 10.31
C MET A 7 -2.92 0.87 10.43
N THR A 8 -2.41 0.14 9.46
CA THR A 8 -2.20 -1.32 9.55
C THR A 8 -0.70 -1.60 9.59
N ALA A 9 -0.25 -2.38 10.56
CA ALA A 9 1.10 -2.88 10.64
C ALA A 9 1.12 -4.41 10.51
N LEU A 10 1.94 -4.92 9.60
CA LEU A 10 2.17 -6.35 9.36
C LEU A 10 3.60 -6.69 9.76
N PHE A 11 3.76 -7.71 10.58
CA PHE A 11 5.05 -8.21 11.01
C PHE A 11 5.23 -9.65 10.50
N TYR A 12 6.15 -9.81 9.56
CA TYR A 12 6.45 -11.09 8.91
C TYR A 12 7.69 -11.72 9.55
N PRO A 13 7.55 -12.87 10.27
CA PRO A 13 8.70 -13.56 10.81
C PRO A 13 9.63 -14.03 9.67
N VAL A 14 10.92 -13.70 9.76
CA VAL A 14 11.91 -14.07 8.72
C VAL A 14 12.18 -15.57 8.68
N ASP A 15 12.03 -16.25 9.82
CA ASP A 15 12.18 -17.70 9.96
C ASP A 15 10.95 -18.49 9.52
N GLY A 16 9.91 -17.79 9.03
CA GLY A 16 8.66 -18.37 8.56
C GLY A 16 7.57 -18.37 9.64
N GLY A 17 6.35 -18.63 9.22
CA GLY A 17 5.16 -18.61 10.05
C GLY A 17 4.18 -17.53 9.62
N GLU A 18 3.05 -17.48 10.29
CA GLU A 18 2.00 -16.51 10.01
C GLU A 18 2.41 -15.10 10.43
N PRO A 19 2.13 -14.08 9.60
CA PRO A 19 2.35 -12.70 9.97
C PRO A 19 1.45 -12.28 11.13
N SER A 20 1.96 -11.40 11.97
CA SER A 20 1.14 -10.72 12.98
C SER A 20 0.61 -9.42 12.39
N ARG A 21 -0.70 -9.20 12.49
CA ARG A 21 -1.38 -8.02 11.99
C ARG A 21 -1.92 -7.18 13.14
N PHE A 22 -1.65 -5.90 13.10
CA PHE A 22 -2.15 -4.91 14.05
C PHE A 22 -2.86 -3.79 13.30
N LEU A 23 -4.07 -3.49 13.75
CA LEU A 23 -4.84 -2.33 13.33
C LEU A 23 -4.86 -1.31 14.45
N THR A 24 -4.66 -0.05 14.11
CA THR A 24 -4.81 1.05 15.05
C THR A 24 -5.60 2.20 14.40
N ASN A 25 -6.43 2.85 15.19
CA ASN A 25 -7.15 4.06 14.79
C ASN A 25 -6.34 5.34 15.11
N THR A 26 -5.08 5.19 15.49
CA THR A 26 -4.21 6.32 15.78
C THR A 26 -3.03 6.34 14.81
N VAL A 27 -2.61 7.55 14.45
CA VAL A 27 -1.44 7.79 13.59
C VAL A 27 -0.19 8.15 14.40
N THR A 28 -0.35 8.30 15.71
CA THR A 28 0.74 8.67 16.63
C THR A 28 1.48 7.47 17.19
N GLY A 29 0.93 6.29 17.08
CA GLY A 29 1.49 5.02 17.55
C GLY A 29 0.51 4.21 18.36
N ASP A 30 0.82 2.94 18.51
CA ASP A 30 0.07 1.98 19.31
C ASP A 30 1.03 0.91 19.84
N GLU A 31 0.58 0.15 20.84
CA GLU A 31 1.36 -0.93 21.41
C GLU A 31 1.13 -2.24 20.63
N VAL A 32 2.21 -2.87 20.22
CA VAL A 32 2.17 -4.19 19.59
C VAL A 32 2.97 -5.19 20.43
N ARG A 33 2.46 -6.41 20.57
CA ARG A 33 3.14 -7.49 21.29
C ARG A 33 3.72 -8.48 20.31
N LEU A 34 5.05 -8.56 20.27
CA LEU A 34 5.79 -9.47 19.42
C LEU A 34 6.54 -10.51 20.26
N ARG A 35 6.67 -11.71 19.72
CA ARG A 35 7.57 -12.73 20.25
C ARG A 35 9.02 -12.38 19.86
N LYS A 36 10.00 -13.01 20.56
CA LYS A 36 11.38 -13.00 20.11
C LYS A 36 11.47 -13.50 18.66
N GLY A 37 12.20 -12.77 17.81
CA GLY A 37 12.38 -13.11 16.40
C GLY A 37 12.90 -11.95 15.58
N ILE A 38 13.13 -12.21 14.31
CA ILE A 38 13.47 -11.18 13.31
C ILE A 38 12.25 -11.03 12.37
N TYR A 39 11.88 -9.80 12.09
CA TYR A 39 10.67 -9.48 11.32
C TYR A 39 10.96 -8.54 10.17
N ASN A 40 10.29 -8.77 9.05
CA ASN A 40 10.08 -7.73 8.06
C ASN A 40 8.75 -7.03 8.36
N VAL A 41 8.78 -5.73 8.45
CA VAL A 41 7.63 -4.91 8.89
C VAL A 41 7.12 -4.10 7.72
N VAL A 42 5.79 -4.08 7.56
CA VAL A 42 5.12 -3.22 6.58
C VAL A 42 4.02 -2.45 7.29
N VAL A 43 3.96 -1.14 7.04
CA VAL A 43 2.93 -0.27 7.61
C VAL A 43 2.22 0.47 6.50
N PHE A 44 0.88 0.49 6.52
CA PHE A 44 0.03 1.26 5.61
C PHE A 44 -0.73 2.34 6.39
N ASN A 45 -1.12 3.38 5.68
CA ASN A 45 -1.86 4.52 6.22
C ASN A 45 -3.36 4.27 6.50
N GLN A 46 -3.86 3.04 6.34
CA GLN A 46 -5.28 2.71 6.48
C GLN A 46 -5.46 1.21 6.70
N ALA A 47 -6.64 0.76 7.11
CA ALA A 47 -6.95 -0.66 7.12
C ALA A 47 -7.03 -1.21 5.69
N ALA A 48 -6.47 -2.40 5.47
CA ALA A 48 -6.39 -2.99 4.13
C ALA A 48 -7.77 -3.20 3.46
N GLU A 49 -8.81 -3.39 4.26
CA GLU A 49 -10.19 -3.61 3.82
C GLU A 49 -10.95 -2.33 3.49
N GLU A 50 -10.44 -1.18 3.90
CA GLU A 50 -11.12 0.12 3.72
C GLU A 50 -10.84 0.75 2.36
N TYR A 51 -9.90 0.20 1.57
CA TYR A 51 -9.65 0.69 0.23
C TYR A 51 -10.77 0.29 -0.74
N SER A 52 -11.35 1.29 -1.41
CA SER A 52 -12.44 1.09 -2.38
C SER A 52 -11.94 0.68 -3.75
N TYR A 53 -10.82 1.25 -4.20
CA TYR A 53 -10.31 1.14 -5.58
C TYR A 53 -9.03 0.33 -5.74
N LEU A 54 -8.47 -0.14 -4.64
CA LEU A 54 -7.35 -1.07 -4.64
C LEU A 54 -7.60 -2.24 -3.69
N THR A 55 -6.78 -3.29 -3.82
CA THR A 55 -6.72 -4.41 -2.89
C THR A 55 -5.27 -4.67 -2.47
N ILE A 56 -5.09 -5.13 -1.25
CA ILE A 56 -3.80 -5.60 -0.75
C ILE A 56 -3.84 -7.11 -0.75
N GLU A 57 -3.09 -7.71 -1.66
CA GLU A 57 -3.05 -9.15 -1.89
C GLU A 57 -1.75 -9.78 -1.39
N GLY A 58 -1.75 -11.11 -1.24
CA GLY A 58 -0.57 -11.89 -0.84
C GLY A 58 -0.09 -11.58 0.57
N GLN A 59 -1.00 -11.22 1.49
CA GLN A 59 -0.69 -10.80 2.85
C GLN A 59 -0.08 -11.89 3.74
N ASP A 60 -0.11 -13.16 3.31
CA ASP A 60 0.44 -14.28 4.07
C ASP A 60 1.97 -14.30 4.10
N GLN A 61 2.64 -13.66 3.13
CA GLN A 61 4.08 -13.63 3.02
C GLN A 61 4.58 -12.26 2.57
N TYR A 62 5.67 -11.79 3.16
CA TYR A 62 6.30 -10.53 2.80
C TYR A 62 6.64 -10.44 1.29
N SER A 63 7.18 -11.50 0.71
CA SER A 63 7.59 -11.53 -0.70
C SER A 63 6.44 -11.51 -1.70
N THR A 64 5.23 -11.90 -1.29
CA THR A 64 4.03 -11.92 -2.15
C THR A 64 3.11 -10.74 -1.93
N LEU A 65 3.41 -9.92 -0.92
CA LEU A 65 2.60 -8.75 -0.59
C LEU A 65 2.64 -7.71 -1.72
N ARG A 66 1.46 -7.41 -2.25
CA ARG A 66 1.30 -6.48 -3.36
C ARG A 66 0.00 -5.69 -3.27
N ILE A 67 0.02 -4.54 -3.90
CA ILE A 67 -1.14 -3.68 -4.10
C ILE A 67 -1.61 -3.89 -5.53
N VAL A 68 -2.91 -4.11 -5.71
CA VAL A 68 -3.52 -4.34 -7.03
C VAL A 68 -4.69 -3.38 -7.21
N MET A 69 -4.71 -2.67 -8.32
CA MET A 69 -5.81 -1.78 -8.67
C MET A 69 -7.03 -2.56 -9.13
N LYS A 70 -8.21 -2.18 -8.64
CA LYS A 70 -9.47 -2.76 -9.11
C LYS A 70 -9.80 -2.26 -10.51
N THR A 71 -10.43 -3.13 -11.30
CA THR A 71 -10.90 -2.77 -12.64
C THR A 71 -12.25 -2.06 -12.59
N THR A 72 -12.49 -1.20 -13.57
CA THR A 72 -13.74 -0.52 -13.80
C THR A 72 -14.22 -0.72 -15.25
N GLU A 73 -15.39 -0.20 -15.56
CA GLU A 73 -15.97 -0.17 -16.90
C GLU A 73 -16.20 1.28 -17.34
N SER A 74 -16.31 1.49 -18.64
CA SER A 74 -16.59 2.80 -19.23
C SER A 74 -17.63 2.71 -20.34
N ASP A 75 -18.60 3.62 -20.33
CA ASP A 75 -19.64 3.70 -21.36
C ASP A 75 -19.13 4.17 -22.73
N TRP A 76 -17.94 4.76 -22.78
CA TRP A 76 -17.40 5.41 -23.96
C TRP A 76 -16.06 4.86 -24.44
N TYR A 77 -15.42 4.01 -23.62
CA TYR A 77 -14.11 3.44 -23.92
C TYR A 77 -14.16 1.92 -23.76
N THR A 78 -13.75 1.21 -24.79
CA THR A 78 -13.60 -0.24 -24.76
C THR A 78 -12.12 -0.58 -24.77
N PRO A 79 -11.60 -1.21 -23.70
CA PRO A 79 -10.21 -1.65 -23.67
C PRO A 79 -9.88 -2.61 -24.82
N THR A 80 -8.67 -2.50 -25.35
CA THR A 80 -8.15 -3.47 -26.33
C THR A 80 -7.71 -4.76 -25.63
N GLU A 81 -7.44 -5.80 -26.41
CA GLU A 81 -7.00 -7.09 -25.87
C GLU A 81 -5.76 -6.90 -24.97
N GLY A 82 -5.82 -7.43 -23.75
CA GLY A 82 -4.77 -7.32 -22.75
C GLY A 82 -4.79 -6.01 -21.94
N GLU A 83 -5.60 -5.03 -22.32
CA GLU A 83 -5.72 -3.76 -21.60
C GLU A 83 -6.73 -3.88 -20.46
N ARG A 84 -6.44 -3.24 -19.32
CA ARG A 84 -7.30 -3.20 -18.14
C ARG A 84 -7.66 -1.77 -17.81
N LEU A 85 -8.95 -1.45 -17.79
CA LEU A 85 -9.42 -0.17 -17.28
C LEU A 85 -9.46 -0.24 -15.75
N ILE A 86 -8.76 0.66 -15.09
CA ILE A 86 -8.65 0.71 -13.63
C ILE A 86 -9.26 1.99 -13.06
N TYR A 87 -9.64 1.95 -11.80
CA TYR A 87 -10.02 3.14 -11.06
C TYR A 87 -8.79 4.05 -10.82
N ASP A 88 -9.06 5.33 -10.61
CA ASP A 88 -8.06 6.23 -10.06
C ASP A 88 -7.60 5.71 -8.69
N PRO A 89 -6.28 5.64 -8.45
CA PRO A 89 -5.77 5.11 -7.20
C PRO A 89 -6.07 6.02 -6.02
N GLU A 90 -6.47 5.40 -4.92
CA GLU A 90 -6.63 6.08 -3.63
C GLU A 90 -5.27 6.45 -3.04
N PRO A 91 -5.20 7.49 -2.20
CA PRO A 91 -3.98 7.85 -1.50
C PRO A 91 -3.45 6.69 -0.65
N LEU A 92 -2.28 6.19 -0.99
CA LEU A 92 -1.62 5.11 -0.28
C LEU A 92 -0.20 5.51 0.10
N ALA A 93 0.14 5.29 1.35
CA ALA A 93 1.49 5.44 1.88
C ALA A 93 1.92 4.13 2.55
N VAL A 94 3.13 3.71 2.30
CA VAL A 94 3.70 2.45 2.80
C VAL A 94 5.06 2.72 3.42
N ALA A 95 5.32 2.11 4.57
CA ALA A 95 6.66 1.98 5.14
C ALA A 95 7.06 0.52 5.15
N THR A 96 8.31 0.23 4.84
CA THR A 96 8.92 -1.09 4.99
C THR A 96 10.16 -0.99 5.85
N LEU A 97 10.35 -1.98 6.72
CA LEU A 97 11.57 -2.16 7.50
C LEU A 97 11.92 -3.64 7.52
N GLU A 98 13.07 -3.99 6.99
CA GLU A 98 13.54 -5.37 6.97
C GLU A 98 14.48 -5.64 8.16
N GLY A 99 14.40 -6.86 8.69
CA GLY A 99 15.30 -7.35 9.70
C GLY A 99 15.14 -6.70 11.09
N PHE A 100 13.95 -6.24 11.44
CA PHE A 100 13.67 -5.76 12.80
C PHE A 100 13.80 -6.91 13.81
N GLU A 101 14.73 -6.80 14.73
CA GLU A 101 14.99 -7.84 15.71
C GLU A 101 14.33 -7.54 17.06
N VAL A 102 13.51 -8.49 17.54
CA VAL A 102 13.02 -8.56 18.91
C VAL A 102 13.89 -9.54 19.68
N THR A 103 14.77 -9.03 20.52
CA THR A 103 15.72 -9.85 21.28
C THR A 103 15.09 -10.48 22.52
N GLN A 104 15.73 -11.54 23.05
CA GLN A 104 15.32 -12.14 24.32
C GLN A 104 15.43 -11.15 25.49
N GLU A 105 16.38 -10.23 25.42
CA GLU A 105 16.57 -9.20 26.45
C GLU A 105 15.43 -8.20 26.45
N MET A 106 14.97 -7.76 25.27
CA MET A 106 13.80 -6.90 25.12
C MET A 106 12.55 -7.55 25.74
N VAL A 107 12.32 -8.82 25.41
CA VAL A 107 11.19 -9.57 25.97
C VAL A 107 11.27 -9.68 27.49
N ARG A 108 12.44 -9.99 28.04
CA ARG A 108 12.65 -10.08 29.49
C ARG A 108 12.48 -8.75 30.21
N ALA A 109 13.00 -7.66 29.63
CA ALA A 109 12.86 -6.31 30.20
C ALA A 109 11.41 -5.87 30.20
N ASN A 110 10.66 -6.14 29.13
CA ASN A 110 9.24 -5.84 29.09
C ASN A 110 8.46 -6.63 30.15
N LEU A 111 8.67 -7.96 30.25
CA LEU A 111 7.96 -8.81 31.20
C LEU A 111 8.27 -8.50 32.68
N LYS A 112 9.51 -8.12 33.00
CA LYS A 112 9.95 -7.87 34.38
C LYS A 112 9.76 -6.43 34.83
N GLU A 113 9.97 -5.49 33.94
CA GLU A 113 10.12 -4.06 34.26
C GLU A 113 9.06 -3.20 33.56
N GLY A 114 8.21 -3.80 32.71
CA GLY A 114 7.26 -3.08 31.87
C GLY A 114 7.94 -2.16 30.84
N LYS A 115 9.22 -2.45 30.49
CA LYS A 115 9.97 -1.62 29.57
C LYS A 115 9.44 -1.74 28.16
N GLU A 116 9.09 -0.62 27.56
CA GLU A 116 8.65 -0.50 26.18
C GLU A 116 9.84 -0.18 25.25
N PHE A 117 9.73 -0.65 23.99
CA PHE A 117 10.71 -0.41 22.95
C PHE A 117 9.99 0.18 21.75
N SER A 118 10.45 1.32 21.28
CA SER A 118 9.82 2.01 20.16
C SER A 118 10.37 1.55 18.82
N LEU A 119 9.46 1.30 17.88
CA LEU A 119 9.74 1.14 16.46
C LEU A 119 9.13 2.32 15.72
N ALA A 120 9.93 3.13 15.07
CA ALA A 120 9.47 4.24 14.28
C ALA A 120 9.39 3.85 12.79
N CYS A 121 8.20 3.92 12.21
CA CYS A 121 7.97 3.75 10.80
C CYS A 121 7.42 5.05 10.20
N ARG A 122 7.93 5.43 9.03
CA ARG A 122 7.45 6.61 8.31
C ARG A 122 6.93 6.21 6.94
N PRO A 123 5.61 6.03 6.79
CA PRO A 123 5.04 5.71 5.49
C PRO A 123 5.28 6.82 4.47
N GLU A 124 5.71 6.42 3.27
CA GLU A 124 5.90 7.30 2.13
C GLU A 124 4.85 6.99 1.06
N LYS A 125 4.43 8.02 0.34
CA LYS A 125 3.46 7.86 -0.74
C LYS A 125 4.02 6.96 -1.83
N VAL A 126 3.26 5.93 -2.20
CA VAL A 126 3.58 5.03 -3.31
C VAL A 126 2.73 5.32 -4.56
N ILE A 127 1.76 6.21 -4.43
CA ILE A 127 0.89 6.67 -5.50
C ILE A 127 1.19 8.13 -5.80
N PHE A 128 1.44 8.42 -7.08
CA PHE A 128 1.79 9.75 -7.55
C PHE A 128 0.69 10.28 -8.47
N THR A 129 0.30 11.54 -8.26
CA THR A 129 -0.63 12.25 -9.14
C THR A 129 0.15 13.00 -10.20
N THR A 130 -0.18 12.74 -11.47
CA THR A 130 0.35 13.48 -12.61
C THR A 130 -0.72 14.44 -13.12
N HIS A 131 -0.40 15.73 -13.15
CA HIS A 131 -1.27 16.73 -13.74
C HIS A 131 -0.92 16.94 -15.21
N LEU A 132 -1.89 16.67 -16.08
CA LEU A 132 -1.78 16.92 -17.50
C LEU A 132 -2.53 18.22 -17.86
N SER A 133 -1.87 19.11 -18.58
CA SER A 133 -2.49 20.30 -19.17
C SER A 133 -2.50 20.13 -20.68
N LEU A 134 -3.70 20.11 -21.27
CA LEU A 134 -3.89 19.96 -22.71
C LEU A 134 -4.47 21.24 -23.29
N GLU A 135 -3.77 21.84 -24.25
CA GLU A 135 -4.31 22.93 -25.05
C GLU A 135 -4.97 22.37 -26.31
N ILE A 136 -6.28 22.55 -26.43
CA ILE A 136 -7.05 22.08 -27.59
C ILE A 136 -7.59 23.28 -28.36
N LYS A 137 -7.19 23.41 -29.63
CA LYS A 137 -7.73 24.44 -30.53
C LYS A 137 -9.02 23.99 -31.19
N GLY A 138 -9.93 24.90 -31.41
CA GLY A 138 -11.19 24.62 -32.12
C GLY A 138 -12.30 24.03 -31.25
N LEU A 139 -12.22 24.16 -29.93
CA LEU A 139 -13.21 23.62 -28.98
C LEU A 139 -14.63 24.14 -29.22
N HIS A 140 -14.80 25.31 -29.85
CA HIS A 140 -16.12 25.84 -30.21
C HIS A 140 -16.92 24.92 -31.17
N ASN A 141 -16.27 23.98 -31.84
CA ASN A 141 -16.87 22.99 -32.72
C ASN A 141 -17.04 21.61 -32.06
N VAL A 142 -16.63 21.48 -30.78
CA VAL A 142 -16.62 20.20 -30.07
C VAL A 142 -17.63 20.23 -28.95
N ARG A 143 -18.59 19.29 -28.99
CA ARG A 143 -19.61 19.15 -27.95
C ARG A 143 -19.06 18.44 -26.71
N THR A 144 -18.20 17.47 -26.89
CA THR A 144 -17.62 16.66 -25.81
C THR A 144 -16.21 16.21 -26.20
N ALA A 145 -15.28 16.31 -25.28
CA ALA A 145 -13.95 15.74 -25.42
C ALA A 145 -13.71 14.75 -24.26
N ARG A 146 -13.14 13.59 -24.56
CA ARG A 146 -12.79 12.54 -23.60
C ARG A 146 -11.40 12.03 -23.93
N GLY A 147 -10.68 11.56 -22.95
CA GLY A 147 -9.34 11.02 -23.12
C GLY A 147 -9.09 9.83 -22.18
N SER A 148 -8.14 9.00 -22.54
CA SER A 148 -7.61 7.93 -21.69
C SER A 148 -6.09 8.04 -21.62
N ILE A 149 -5.51 7.60 -20.53
CA ILE A 149 -4.06 7.50 -20.34
C ILE A 149 -3.73 6.03 -20.25
N LYS A 150 -2.80 5.58 -21.10
CA LYS A 150 -2.37 4.18 -21.17
C LYS A 150 -0.97 3.99 -20.61
N GLY A 151 -0.64 2.73 -20.28
CA GLY A 151 0.69 2.35 -19.81
C GLY A 151 0.92 2.59 -18.33
N MET A 152 -0.15 2.74 -17.56
CA MET A 152 -0.07 2.84 -16.11
C MET A 152 0.13 1.46 -15.49
N ALA A 153 0.78 1.42 -14.32
CA ALA A 153 0.91 0.19 -13.56
C ALA A 153 -0.35 -0.05 -12.73
N ASP A 154 -0.86 -1.26 -12.77
CA ASP A 154 -2.00 -1.72 -11.96
C ASP A 154 -1.59 -2.48 -10.70
N THR A 155 -0.31 -2.77 -10.55
CA THR A 155 0.23 -3.56 -9.45
C THR A 155 1.52 -2.96 -8.93
N TYR A 156 1.67 -2.96 -7.59
CA TYR A 156 2.89 -2.54 -6.90
C TYR A 156 3.31 -3.61 -5.89
N TRP A 157 4.51 -4.16 -6.05
CA TRP A 157 5.12 -5.14 -5.16
C TRP A 157 5.86 -4.44 -4.03
N ILE A 158 5.42 -4.65 -2.80
CA ILE A 158 5.93 -3.91 -1.64
C ILE A 158 7.36 -4.31 -1.31
N ALA A 159 7.66 -5.62 -1.27
CA ALA A 159 8.98 -6.12 -0.85
C ALA A 159 10.15 -5.62 -1.71
N ASN A 160 9.92 -5.31 -2.96
CA ASN A 160 10.99 -4.88 -3.87
C ASN A 160 10.75 -3.47 -4.46
N SER A 161 9.69 -2.80 -4.01
CA SER A 161 9.30 -1.45 -4.47
C SER A 161 9.18 -1.34 -6.00
N LYS A 162 8.64 -2.36 -6.65
CA LYS A 162 8.49 -2.42 -8.11
C LYS A 162 7.04 -2.42 -8.53
N THR A 163 6.78 -1.72 -9.63
CA THR A 163 5.51 -1.81 -10.34
C THR A 163 5.48 -3.04 -11.23
N GLY A 164 4.31 -3.67 -11.34
CA GLY A 164 4.07 -4.72 -12.32
C GLY A 164 4.04 -4.14 -13.74
N SER A 165 4.39 -4.97 -14.71
CA SER A 165 4.19 -4.66 -16.12
C SER A 165 2.73 -4.92 -16.47
N SER A 166 1.90 -3.89 -16.47
CA SER A 166 0.53 -4.02 -16.90
C SER A 166 0.19 -3.00 -17.99
N ILE A 167 -0.85 -3.30 -18.71
CA ILE A 167 -1.43 -2.43 -19.73
C ILE A 167 -2.69 -1.80 -19.10
N ALA A 168 -2.49 -1.06 -18.02
CA ALA A 168 -3.59 -0.33 -17.38
C ALA A 168 -3.88 0.99 -18.11
N THR A 169 -5.14 1.33 -18.16
CA THR A 169 -5.69 2.55 -18.73
C THR A 169 -6.64 3.19 -17.73
#